data_af20ce9ea9ad68fc2b75b4b56ce058c4
#
_entry.id   af20ce9ea9ad68fc2b75b4b56ce058c4
#
_cell.length_a   1.000
_cell.length_b   1.000
_cell.length_c   1.000
_cell.angle_alpha   90.00
_cell.angle_beta   90.00
_cell.angle_gamma   90.00
#
_symmetry.space_group_name_H-M   'P 1'
#
loop_
_entity.id
_entity.type
_entity.pdbx_description
1 polymer ?
#
loop_
_entity_poly.entity_id
_entity_poly.type
_entity_poly.pdbx_seq_one_letter_code
_entity_poly.pdbx_strand_id
1 'polypeptide(L)'
;MKKQIKSLLCGLCAAALALGCAGCSGSAGPEVPAKVTNIMVWTYYNGDQLESFTSLVNQFNETVGAQKGIKVSTESQGSVNDLETSVMDSAEGKVGAAAVPNIFSAYADTAYALDQMGMVVDLAPYLTEEEKAQFVEGYLSEGDFGEDGSIKIFPVAKSTELLFLNDTDWQAFADAADVRYEDLATMEGLTAAAEKYYNWTDAQTAAPDDGKALFGRDAMANYMLVGAQQLGDTIFAVKDGRMTVNFERDVA
;
A
#
# COMPACT_ATOMS: atom_id res chain seq x y z
N MET A 1 -7.96 52.69 -68.38
CA MET A 1 -7.84 52.75 -66.91
C MET A 1 -8.68 51.72 -66.14
N LYS A 2 -9.89 51.32 -66.52
CA LYS A 2 -10.68 50.31 -65.73
C LYS A 2 -10.16 48.88 -65.78
N LYS A 3 -9.36 48.44 -66.75
CA LYS A 3 -8.80 47.10 -66.84
C LYS A 3 -7.55 46.88 -65.93
N GLN A 4 -6.76 47.92 -65.74
CA GLN A 4 -5.56 47.88 -64.92
C GLN A 4 -5.88 47.86 -63.38
N ILE A 5 -6.96 48.53 -62.97
CA ILE A 5 -7.40 48.53 -61.57
C ILE A 5 -7.94 47.21 -61.13
N LYS A 6 -8.58 46.43 -62.06
CA LYS A 6 -9.05 45.07 -61.73
C LYS A 6 -7.90 44.07 -61.54
N SER A 7 -6.83 44.21 -62.29
CA SER A 7 -5.65 43.35 -62.16
C SER A 7 -4.83 43.63 -60.89
N LEU A 8 -4.79 44.92 -60.46
CA LEU A 8 -4.15 45.33 -59.22
C LEU A 8 -4.95 44.84 -57.97
N LEU A 9 -6.26 44.84 -57.99
CA LEU A 9 -7.11 44.37 -56.94
C LEU A 9 -7.01 42.84 -56.80
N CYS A 10 -6.95 42.06 -57.90
CA CYS A 10 -6.75 40.62 -57.85
C CYS A 10 -5.36 40.23 -57.27
N GLY A 11 -4.31 40.98 -57.59
CA GLY A 11 -2.97 40.78 -57.07
C GLY A 11 -2.87 40.99 -55.54
N LEU A 12 -3.56 42.06 -55.04
CA LEU A 12 -3.61 42.35 -53.60
C LEU A 12 -4.42 41.30 -52.81
N CYS A 13 -5.51 40.75 -53.34
CA CYS A 13 -6.28 39.70 -52.70
C CYS A 13 -5.49 38.34 -52.65
N ALA A 14 -4.74 38.03 -53.71
CA ALA A 14 -3.89 36.81 -53.71
C ALA A 14 -2.70 36.90 -52.73
N ALA A 15 -2.11 38.09 -52.58
CA ALA A 15 -1.04 38.31 -51.60
C ALA A 15 -1.57 38.27 -50.13
N ALA A 16 -2.81 38.75 -49.87
CA ALA A 16 -3.42 38.68 -48.56
C ALA A 16 -3.81 37.25 -48.16
N LEU A 17 -4.19 36.40 -49.09
CA LEU A 17 -4.46 34.96 -48.85
C LEU A 17 -3.19 34.16 -48.63
N ALA A 18 -2.06 34.53 -49.24
CA ALA A 18 -0.79 33.85 -49.03
C ALA A 18 -0.12 34.15 -47.66
N LEU A 19 -0.38 35.35 -47.08
CA LEU A 19 0.07 35.72 -45.76
C LEU A 19 -0.82 35.15 -44.63
N GLY A 20 -2.05 34.75 -44.91
CA GLY A 20 -2.97 34.15 -43.95
C GLY A 20 -2.66 32.66 -43.60
N CYS A 21 -1.86 31.97 -44.40
CA CYS A 21 -1.50 30.55 -44.17
C CYS A 21 -0.20 30.35 -43.36
N ALA A 22 0.56 31.43 -43.06
CA ALA A 22 1.80 31.34 -42.29
C ALA A 22 1.59 31.56 -40.77
N GLY A 23 0.35 31.65 -40.29
CA GLY A 23 0.01 31.97 -38.89
C GLY A 23 -0.44 30.82 -38.03
N CYS A 24 -0.37 29.55 -38.50
CA CYS A 24 -0.62 28.36 -37.68
C CYS A 24 0.66 27.58 -37.41
N SER A 25 1.66 28.23 -36.80
CA SER A 25 2.54 27.47 -35.92
C SER A 25 1.78 27.32 -34.60
N GLY A 26 0.83 26.37 -34.59
CA GLY A 26 0.25 25.88 -33.37
C GLY A 26 1.42 25.42 -32.49
N SER A 27 1.53 25.99 -31.28
CA SER A 27 2.26 25.36 -30.22
C SER A 27 1.77 23.91 -30.23
N ALA A 28 2.66 22.96 -30.56
CA ALA A 28 2.38 21.55 -30.39
C ALA A 28 2.03 21.39 -28.91
N GLY A 29 0.76 21.23 -28.59
CA GLY A 29 0.34 20.74 -27.32
C GLY A 29 1.06 19.40 -27.10
N PRO A 30 1.19 18.94 -25.84
CA PRO A 30 1.86 17.67 -25.59
C PRO A 30 1.28 16.61 -26.52
N GLU A 31 2.18 15.98 -27.29
CA GLU A 31 1.84 14.97 -28.28
C GLU A 31 1.19 13.81 -27.53
N VAL A 32 -0.12 13.60 -27.70
CA VAL A 32 -0.84 12.50 -27.05
C VAL A 32 -0.28 11.20 -27.66
N PRO A 33 0.27 10.28 -26.86
CA PRO A 33 0.84 9.04 -27.36
C PRO A 33 -0.17 8.28 -28.21
N ALA A 34 0.24 7.79 -29.36
CA ALA A 34 -0.62 7.10 -30.32
C ALA A 34 -1.19 5.76 -29.76
N LYS A 35 -0.64 5.26 -28.65
CA LYS A 35 -1.07 4.04 -27.96
C LYS A 35 -1.16 4.29 -26.46
N VAL A 36 -2.32 4.02 -25.89
CA VAL A 36 -2.53 4.08 -24.44
C VAL A 36 -2.28 2.68 -23.85
N THR A 37 -1.42 2.63 -22.82
CA THR A 37 -1.20 1.43 -22.01
C THR A 37 -2.16 1.45 -20.80
N ASN A 38 -3.01 0.45 -20.69
CA ASN A 38 -3.92 0.33 -19.57
C ASN A 38 -3.27 -0.51 -18.46
N ILE A 39 -3.34 0.00 -17.23
CA ILE A 39 -2.83 -0.65 -16.02
C ILE A 39 -3.99 -0.87 -15.07
N MET A 40 -4.20 -2.12 -14.64
CA MET A 40 -5.16 -2.48 -13.60
C MET A 40 -4.45 -2.62 -12.27
N VAL A 41 -4.99 -1.97 -11.23
CA VAL A 41 -4.50 -2.04 -9.86
C VAL A 41 -5.60 -2.62 -8.97
N TRP A 42 -5.30 -3.72 -8.27
CA TRP A 42 -6.19 -4.28 -7.27
C TRP A 42 -5.74 -3.93 -5.87
N THR A 43 -6.69 -3.53 -5.04
CA THR A 43 -6.47 -3.19 -3.63
C THR A 43 -7.53 -3.86 -2.75
N TYR A 44 -7.34 -3.78 -1.44
CA TYR A 44 -8.38 -4.12 -0.45
C TYR A 44 -8.97 -2.86 0.21
N TYR A 45 -8.67 -1.68 -0.32
CA TYR A 45 -9.12 -0.42 0.25
C TYR A 45 -10.64 -0.27 0.17
N ASN A 46 -11.23 0.28 1.24
CA ASN A 46 -12.65 0.56 1.36
C ASN A 46 -12.87 1.96 1.95
N GLY A 47 -14.09 2.50 1.83
CA GLY A 47 -14.45 3.81 2.38
C GLY A 47 -13.45 4.90 1.99
N ASP A 48 -13.01 5.70 2.95
CA ASP A 48 -12.15 6.86 2.76
C ASP A 48 -10.79 6.52 2.13
N GLN A 49 -10.24 5.33 2.41
CA GLN A 49 -9.00 4.87 1.78
C GLN A 49 -9.18 4.64 0.27
N LEU A 50 -10.29 4.02 -0.13
CA LEU A 50 -10.60 3.80 -1.54
C LEU A 50 -10.85 5.12 -2.27
N GLU A 51 -11.57 6.06 -1.66
CA GLU A 51 -11.80 7.39 -2.22
C GLU A 51 -10.49 8.16 -2.41
N SER A 52 -9.62 8.16 -1.40
CA SER A 52 -8.32 8.81 -1.45
C SER A 52 -7.42 8.21 -2.53
N PHE A 53 -7.35 6.87 -2.60
CA PHE A 53 -6.56 6.19 -3.62
C PHE A 53 -7.10 6.44 -5.03
N THR A 54 -8.43 6.38 -5.21
CA THR A 54 -9.09 6.70 -6.49
C THR A 54 -8.80 8.14 -6.94
N SER A 55 -8.79 9.08 -6.00
CA SER A 55 -8.42 10.48 -6.29
C SER A 55 -6.98 10.60 -6.80
N LEU A 56 -6.03 9.89 -6.17
CA LEU A 56 -4.63 9.85 -6.63
C LEU A 56 -4.49 9.23 -8.03
N VAL A 57 -5.22 8.14 -8.30
CA VAL A 57 -5.26 7.51 -9.62
C VAL A 57 -5.82 8.46 -10.68
N ASN A 58 -6.89 9.19 -10.37
CA ASN A 58 -7.44 10.18 -11.28
C ASN A 58 -6.44 11.32 -11.55
N GLN A 59 -5.80 11.84 -10.52
CA GLN A 59 -4.76 12.87 -10.67
C GLN A 59 -3.59 12.37 -11.55
N PHE A 60 -3.13 11.14 -11.34
CA PHE A 60 -2.12 10.51 -12.20
C PHE A 60 -2.59 10.44 -13.65
N ASN A 61 -3.80 9.97 -13.91
CA ASN A 61 -4.37 9.84 -15.25
C ASN A 61 -4.50 11.19 -15.98
N GLU A 62 -4.83 12.25 -15.25
CA GLU A 62 -4.97 13.60 -15.79
C GLU A 62 -3.63 14.31 -16.02
N THR A 63 -2.56 13.87 -15.37
CA THR A 63 -1.24 14.52 -15.41
C THR A 63 -0.19 13.64 -16.08
N VAL A 64 0.55 12.89 -15.32
CA VAL A 64 1.67 12.04 -15.79
C VAL A 64 1.17 10.96 -16.75
N GLY A 65 0.05 10.33 -16.44
CA GLY A 65 -0.55 9.28 -17.26
C GLY A 65 -0.92 9.79 -18.66
N ALA A 66 -1.57 10.96 -18.74
CA ALA A 66 -1.92 11.59 -20.00
C ALA A 66 -0.68 11.90 -20.86
N GLN A 67 0.39 12.40 -20.24
CA GLN A 67 1.64 12.74 -20.93
C GLN A 67 2.38 11.49 -21.44
N LYS A 68 2.34 10.40 -20.67
CA LYS A 68 3.06 9.14 -20.96
C LYS A 68 2.22 8.11 -21.74
N GLY A 69 0.93 8.39 -22.00
CA GLY A 69 0.01 7.43 -22.63
C GLY A 69 -0.27 6.24 -21.74
N ILE A 70 -0.36 6.45 -20.43
CA ILE A 70 -0.69 5.42 -19.43
C ILE A 70 -2.03 5.77 -18.80
N LYS A 71 -2.93 4.80 -18.72
CA LYS A 71 -4.20 4.92 -18.02
C LYS A 71 -4.31 3.85 -16.95
N VAL A 72 -4.45 4.27 -15.71
CA VAL A 72 -4.62 3.39 -14.55
C VAL A 72 -6.09 3.28 -14.20
N SER A 73 -6.54 2.06 -13.91
CA SER A 73 -7.84 1.75 -13.30
C SER A 73 -7.61 0.99 -12.00
N THR A 74 -8.48 1.19 -11.01
CA THR A 74 -8.37 0.50 -9.72
C THR A 74 -9.66 -0.21 -9.37
N GLU A 75 -9.54 -1.37 -8.74
CA GLU A 75 -10.64 -2.15 -8.20
C GLU A 75 -10.32 -2.57 -6.76
N SER A 76 -11.30 -2.44 -5.87
CA SER A 76 -11.23 -3.03 -4.53
C SER A 76 -11.74 -4.46 -4.57
N GLN A 77 -10.99 -5.38 -3.99
CA GLN A 77 -11.39 -6.78 -3.84
C GLN A 77 -12.08 -7.06 -2.49
N GLY A 78 -12.33 -6.00 -1.69
CA GLY A 78 -13.06 -6.10 -0.44
C GLY A 78 -12.15 -6.20 0.79
N SER A 79 -11.62 -7.36 1.09
CA SER A 79 -10.72 -7.58 2.21
C SER A 79 -9.32 -8.03 1.76
N VAL A 80 -8.36 -8.08 2.68
CA VAL A 80 -7.03 -8.65 2.43
C VAL A 80 -7.16 -10.09 1.92
N ASN A 81 -7.93 -10.93 2.61
CA ASN A 81 -8.11 -12.33 2.25
C ASN A 81 -8.81 -12.52 0.89
N ASP A 82 -9.80 -11.65 0.57
CA ASP A 82 -10.46 -11.69 -0.73
C ASP A 82 -9.51 -11.29 -1.85
N LEU A 83 -8.66 -10.27 -1.63
CA LEU A 83 -7.66 -9.85 -2.58
C LEU A 83 -6.63 -10.97 -2.84
N GLU A 84 -6.07 -11.57 -1.78
CA GLU A 84 -5.12 -12.68 -1.90
C GLU A 84 -5.73 -13.86 -2.65
N THR A 85 -6.97 -14.26 -2.30
CA THR A 85 -7.70 -15.32 -3.00
C THR A 85 -7.89 -14.97 -4.48
N SER A 86 -8.34 -13.74 -4.79
CA SER A 86 -8.60 -13.31 -6.16
C SER A 86 -7.33 -13.30 -7.01
N VAL A 87 -6.21 -12.82 -6.44
CA VAL A 87 -4.91 -12.78 -7.14
C VAL A 87 -4.39 -14.20 -7.39
N MET A 88 -4.45 -15.08 -6.38
CA MET A 88 -4.01 -16.47 -6.52
C MET A 88 -4.87 -17.24 -7.50
N ASP A 89 -6.20 -17.10 -7.46
CA ASP A 89 -7.12 -17.73 -8.39
C ASP A 89 -6.87 -17.29 -9.84
N SER A 90 -6.56 -16.00 -10.02
CA SER A 90 -6.18 -15.46 -11.33
C SER A 90 -4.84 -16.01 -11.82
N ALA A 91 -3.84 -16.07 -10.95
CA ALA A 91 -2.50 -16.57 -11.25
C ALA A 91 -2.51 -18.07 -11.61
N GLU A 92 -3.34 -18.86 -10.93
CA GLU A 92 -3.54 -20.29 -11.18
C GLU A 92 -4.44 -20.57 -12.40
N GLY A 93 -5.07 -19.54 -12.96
CA GLY A 93 -5.98 -19.68 -14.11
C GLY A 93 -7.25 -20.45 -13.79
N LYS A 94 -7.80 -20.29 -12.57
CA LYS A 94 -9.02 -20.98 -12.16
C LYS A 94 -10.23 -20.57 -13.02
N VAL A 95 -11.13 -21.49 -13.22
CA VAL A 95 -12.36 -21.25 -14.01
C VAL A 95 -13.18 -20.13 -13.35
N GLY A 96 -13.44 -19.07 -14.11
CA GLY A 96 -14.19 -17.90 -13.64
C GLY A 96 -13.33 -16.83 -12.98
N ALA A 97 -12.06 -17.06 -12.77
CA ALA A 97 -11.15 -16.02 -12.29
C ALA A 97 -10.94 -14.93 -13.35
N ALA A 98 -10.72 -13.70 -12.89
CA ALA A 98 -10.38 -12.58 -13.76
C ALA A 98 -8.93 -12.72 -14.30
N ALA A 99 -8.55 -11.85 -15.23
CA ALA A 99 -7.14 -11.75 -15.63
C ALA A 99 -6.30 -11.21 -14.47
N VAL A 100 -5.06 -11.68 -14.36
CA VAL A 100 -4.10 -11.18 -13.35
C VAL A 100 -3.93 -9.68 -13.51
N PRO A 101 -4.08 -8.87 -12.43
CA PRO A 101 -3.87 -7.44 -12.49
C PRO A 101 -2.39 -7.11 -12.73
N ASN A 102 -2.11 -5.90 -13.24
CA ASN A 102 -0.74 -5.46 -13.44
C ASN A 102 -0.04 -5.10 -12.10
N ILE A 103 -0.81 -4.60 -11.14
CA ILE A 103 -0.34 -4.20 -9.82
C ILE A 103 -1.40 -4.64 -8.81
N PHE A 104 -0.98 -5.09 -7.65
CA PHE A 104 -1.88 -5.43 -6.56
C PHE A 104 -1.21 -5.19 -5.21
N SER A 105 -2.01 -4.90 -4.19
CA SER A 105 -1.54 -4.85 -2.81
C SER A 105 -1.33 -6.29 -2.31
N ALA A 106 -0.22 -6.55 -1.64
CA ALA A 106 0.08 -7.86 -1.08
C ALA A 106 0.96 -7.75 0.16
N TYR A 107 0.89 -8.77 1.00
CA TYR A 107 1.92 -9.08 1.98
C TYR A 107 3.00 -9.99 1.36
N ALA A 108 4.09 -10.17 2.11
CA ALA A 108 5.26 -10.88 1.60
C ALA A 108 5.00 -12.35 1.23
N ASP A 109 4.10 -13.02 1.93
CA ASP A 109 3.72 -14.42 1.68
C ASP A 109 3.05 -14.61 0.31
N THR A 110 2.07 -13.77 -0.02
CA THR A 110 1.41 -13.78 -1.34
C THR A 110 2.38 -13.40 -2.45
N ALA A 111 3.19 -12.36 -2.23
CA ALA A 111 4.21 -11.94 -3.20
C ALA A 111 5.25 -13.04 -3.43
N TYR A 112 5.69 -13.73 -2.37
CA TYR A 112 6.59 -14.88 -2.46
C TYR A 112 5.98 -16.03 -3.27
N ALA A 113 4.71 -16.39 -3.01
CA ALA A 113 4.04 -17.46 -3.75
C ALA A 113 4.00 -17.16 -5.26
N LEU A 114 3.70 -15.91 -5.64
CA LEU A 114 3.69 -15.49 -7.04
C LEU A 114 5.09 -15.38 -7.65
N ASP A 115 6.09 -15.00 -6.86
CA ASP A 115 7.50 -15.01 -7.31
C ASP A 115 7.97 -16.43 -7.65
N GLN A 116 7.59 -17.44 -6.85
CA GLN A 116 7.87 -18.85 -7.16
C GLN A 116 7.19 -19.32 -8.47
N MET A 117 6.11 -18.65 -8.89
CA MET A 117 5.46 -18.88 -10.18
C MET A 117 6.11 -18.07 -11.33
N GLY A 118 7.12 -17.22 -11.02
CA GLY A 118 7.76 -16.34 -11.98
C GLY A 118 6.89 -15.17 -12.45
N MET A 119 5.90 -14.75 -11.65
CA MET A 119 4.91 -13.74 -12.01
C MET A 119 5.18 -12.37 -11.39
N VAL A 120 6.23 -12.22 -10.59
CA VAL A 120 6.61 -10.96 -9.94
C VAL A 120 7.83 -10.36 -10.63
N VAL A 121 7.75 -9.07 -10.94
CA VAL A 121 8.85 -8.32 -11.56
C VAL A 121 9.79 -7.81 -10.49
N ASP A 122 11.10 -7.97 -10.70
CA ASP A 122 12.11 -7.26 -9.92
C ASP A 122 12.13 -5.77 -10.33
N LEU A 123 11.89 -4.88 -9.37
CA LEU A 123 11.86 -3.44 -9.58
C LEU A 123 13.24 -2.78 -9.38
N ALA A 124 14.22 -3.47 -8.81
CA ALA A 124 15.54 -2.89 -8.52
C ALA A 124 16.21 -2.24 -9.74
N PRO A 125 16.15 -2.81 -10.96
CA PRO A 125 16.74 -2.20 -12.16
C PRO A 125 16.04 -0.93 -12.66
N TYR A 126 14.81 -0.66 -12.19
CA TYR A 126 14.00 0.49 -12.61
C TYR A 126 14.06 1.67 -11.65
N LEU A 127 14.76 1.52 -10.53
CA LEU A 127 14.91 2.54 -9.49
C LEU A 127 16.35 3.01 -9.43
N THR A 128 16.54 4.33 -9.36
CA THR A 128 17.85 4.93 -9.07
C THR A 128 18.20 4.77 -7.58
N GLU A 129 19.47 4.88 -7.24
CA GLU A 129 19.91 4.84 -5.85
C GLU A 129 19.32 6.01 -5.03
N GLU A 130 19.11 7.19 -5.66
CA GLU A 130 18.45 8.32 -5.03
C GLU A 130 16.97 8.04 -4.70
N GLU A 131 16.27 7.34 -5.59
CA GLU A 131 14.88 6.91 -5.34
C GLU A 131 14.82 5.85 -4.23
N LYS A 132 15.71 4.85 -4.25
CA LYS A 132 15.79 3.82 -3.20
C LYS A 132 16.09 4.44 -1.83
N ALA A 133 16.99 5.44 -1.77
CA ALA A 133 17.36 6.12 -0.54
C ALA A 133 16.22 6.94 0.12
N GLN A 134 15.09 7.15 -0.58
CA GLN A 134 13.90 7.78 -0.01
C GLN A 134 13.07 6.84 0.86
N PHE A 135 13.34 5.54 0.83
CA PHE A 135 12.63 4.52 1.58
C PHE A 135 13.47 3.99 2.73
N VAL A 136 12.82 3.49 3.75
CA VAL A 136 13.47 2.74 4.82
C VAL A 136 13.99 1.42 4.22
N GLU A 137 15.27 1.15 4.36
CA GLU A 137 15.96 -0.02 3.78
C GLU A 137 15.24 -1.33 4.10
N GLY A 138 14.86 -1.54 5.37
CA GLY A 138 14.13 -2.73 5.78
C GLY A 138 12.76 -2.92 5.12
N TYR A 139 12.16 -1.86 4.57
CA TYR A 139 10.90 -1.96 3.83
C TYR A 139 11.12 -2.33 2.36
N LEU A 140 12.21 -1.88 1.76
CA LEU A 140 12.57 -2.28 0.40
C LEU A 140 13.05 -3.72 0.33
N SER A 141 13.80 -4.17 1.36
CA SER A 141 14.34 -5.53 1.42
C SER A 141 13.30 -6.60 1.77
N GLU A 142 12.08 -6.25 2.15
CA GLU A 142 11.03 -7.23 2.47
C GLU A 142 10.72 -8.19 1.31
N GLY A 143 10.88 -7.72 0.08
CA GLY A 143 10.68 -8.52 -1.14
C GLY A 143 11.95 -9.16 -1.69
N ASP A 144 13.07 -9.09 -0.98
CA ASP A 144 14.32 -9.72 -1.40
C ASP A 144 14.36 -11.19 -0.96
N PHE A 145 13.58 -12.01 -1.65
CA PHE A 145 13.43 -13.43 -1.32
C PHE A 145 14.66 -14.29 -1.63
N GLY A 146 15.59 -13.76 -2.43
CA GLY A 146 16.80 -14.46 -2.85
C GLY A 146 18.08 -13.97 -2.16
N GLU A 147 17.98 -12.95 -1.32
CA GLU A 147 19.15 -12.25 -0.74
C GLU A 147 20.13 -11.74 -1.85
N ASP A 148 19.57 -11.32 -2.99
CA ASP A 148 20.31 -10.88 -4.17
C ASP A 148 20.14 -9.38 -4.48
N GLY A 149 19.45 -8.64 -3.61
CA GLY A 149 19.16 -7.22 -3.73
C GLY A 149 17.97 -6.91 -4.63
N SER A 150 17.14 -7.91 -4.96
CA SER A 150 15.91 -7.71 -5.72
C SER A 150 14.84 -6.95 -4.93
N ILE A 151 14.00 -6.18 -5.62
CA ILE A 151 12.86 -5.47 -5.04
C ILE A 151 11.58 -6.04 -5.65
N LYS A 152 11.07 -7.12 -5.07
CA LYS A 152 9.85 -7.80 -5.53
C LYS A 152 8.58 -7.18 -4.94
N ILE A 153 8.70 -6.46 -3.84
CA ILE A 153 7.63 -5.72 -3.18
C ILE A 153 8.04 -4.25 -3.11
N PHE A 154 7.14 -3.35 -3.55
CA PHE A 154 7.35 -1.92 -3.42
C PHE A 154 6.54 -1.38 -2.23
N PRO A 155 7.17 -0.77 -1.22
CA PRO A 155 6.47 -0.33 -0.02
C PRO A 155 5.64 0.92 -0.32
N VAL A 156 4.30 0.79 -0.25
CA VAL A 156 3.37 1.91 -0.43
C VAL A 156 2.91 2.46 0.92
N ALA A 157 2.60 1.57 1.86
CA ALA A 157 2.18 1.90 3.20
C ALA A 157 2.59 0.78 4.16
N LYS A 158 3.00 1.15 5.36
CA LYS A 158 3.31 0.21 6.45
C LYS A 158 2.51 0.62 7.68
N SER A 159 1.98 -0.37 8.37
CA SER A 159 1.33 -0.19 9.67
C SER A 159 2.21 -0.76 10.78
N THR A 160 1.94 -0.36 12.00
CA THR A 160 2.63 -0.86 13.20
C THR A 160 1.62 -1.16 14.28
N GLU A 161 1.97 -2.08 15.15
CA GLU A 161 1.18 -2.34 16.37
C GLU A 161 1.40 -1.20 17.37
N LEU A 162 0.30 -0.69 17.92
CA LEU A 162 0.32 0.35 18.94
C LEU A 162 -0.64 -0.04 20.06
N LEU A 163 -0.24 0.25 21.29
CA LEU A 163 -1.15 0.19 22.42
C LEU A 163 -1.94 1.51 22.49
N PHE A 164 -3.24 1.44 22.20
CA PHE A 164 -4.15 2.56 22.43
C PHE A 164 -4.72 2.49 23.83
N LEU A 165 -4.65 3.60 24.55
CA LEU A 165 -5.17 3.71 25.90
C LEU A 165 -6.27 4.76 25.94
N ASN A 166 -7.44 4.39 26.50
CA ASN A 166 -8.48 5.35 26.85
C ASN A 166 -8.08 6.08 28.13
N ASP A 167 -7.51 7.26 27.97
CA ASP A 167 -6.96 8.03 29.09
C ASP A 167 -8.03 8.40 30.15
N THR A 168 -9.26 8.62 29.74
CA THR A 168 -10.36 8.98 30.67
C THR A 168 -10.63 7.84 31.66
N ASP A 169 -10.68 6.60 31.18
CA ASP A 169 -10.92 5.44 32.05
C ASP A 169 -9.65 5.04 32.80
N TRP A 170 -8.48 5.25 32.17
CA TRP A 170 -7.18 4.96 32.75
C TRP A 170 -6.90 5.74 34.02
N GLN A 171 -7.16 7.07 34.05
CA GLN A 171 -6.85 7.93 35.20
C GLN A 171 -7.50 7.42 36.48
N ALA A 172 -8.79 7.06 36.43
CA ALA A 172 -9.50 6.56 37.60
C ALA A 172 -8.94 5.25 38.15
N PHE A 173 -8.50 4.37 37.28
CA PHE A 173 -7.83 3.10 37.62
C PHE A 173 -6.41 3.34 38.14
N ALA A 174 -5.63 4.15 37.44
CA ALA A 174 -4.25 4.45 37.81
C ALA A 174 -4.12 5.01 39.21
N ASP A 175 -4.98 5.96 39.56
CA ASP A 175 -5.04 6.58 40.91
C ASP A 175 -5.45 5.56 41.98
N ALA A 176 -6.42 4.68 41.66
CA ALA A 176 -6.94 3.72 42.63
C ALA A 176 -5.99 2.52 42.89
N ALA A 177 -5.24 2.10 41.88
CA ALA A 177 -4.40 0.90 41.92
C ALA A 177 -2.88 1.17 41.99
N ASP A 178 -2.48 2.44 42.06
CA ASP A 178 -1.07 2.90 42.02
C ASP A 178 -0.33 2.25 40.82
N VAL A 179 -0.83 2.51 39.60
CA VAL A 179 -0.29 2.08 38.35
C VAL A 179 0.05 3.29 37.48
N ARG A 180 1.17 3.26 36.76
CA ARG A 180 1.64 4.36 35.93
C ARG A 180 1.79 3.95 34.49
N TYR A 181 1.91 4.90 33.57
CA TYR A 181 2.15 4.61 32.14
C TYR A 181 3.43 3.81 31.91
N GLU A 182 4.47 4.07 32.71
CA GLU A 182 5.74 3.36 32.62
C GLU A 182 5.61 1.86 32.89
N ASP A 183 4.62 1.46 33.71
CA ASP A 183 4.34 0.06 34.00
C ASP A 183 3.82 -0.70 32.76
N LEU A 184 3.30 0.01 31.75
CA LEU A 184 2.83 -0.57 30.48
C LEU A 184 3.95 -0.75 29.44
N ALA A 185 5.19 -0.38 29.76
CA ALA A 185 6.30 -0.43 28.81
C ALA A 185 6.80 -1.86 28.53
N THR A 186 6.43 -2.83 29.35
CA THR A 186 6.78 -4.26 29.17
C THR A 186 5.54 -5.14 29.24
N MET A 187 5.62 -6.35 28.70
CA MET A 187 4.52 -7.31 28.76
C MET A 187 4.26 -7.79 30.17
N GLU A 188 5.31 -7.92 31.01
CA GLU A 188 5.19 -8.26 32.44
C GLU A 188 4.44 -7.16 33.20
N GLY A 189 4.79 -5.91 32.95
CA GLY A 189 4.13 -4.77 33.57
C GLY A 189 2.68 -4.63 33.12
N LEU A 190 2.42 -4.81 31.81
CA LEU A 190 1.07 -4.81 31.24
C LEU A 190 0.21 -5.93 31.86
N THR A 191 0.79 -7.14 32.04
CA THR A 191 0.09 -8.27 32.66
C THR A 191 -0.24 -7.99 34.13
N ALA A 192 0.71 -7.43 34.88
CA ALA A 192 0.48 -7.04 36.28
C ALA A 192 -0.59 -5.93 36.42
N ALA A 193 -0.57 -4.96 35.50
CA ALA A 193 -1.61 -3.91 35.44
C ALA A 193 -2.98 -4.51 35.08
N ALA A 194 -3.03 -5.50 34.20
CA ALA A 194 -4.26 -6.18 33.80
C ALA A 194 -4.91 -6.94 34.96
N GLU A 195 -4.11 -7.62 35.79
CA GLU A 195 -4.61 -8.28 37.00
C GLU A 195 -5.19 -7.27 38.00
N LYS A 196 -4.49 -6.16 38.24
CA LYS A 196 -4.98 -5.09 39.08
C LYS A 196 -6.28 -4.48 38.56
N TYR A 197 -6.38 -4.28 37.24
CA TYR A 197 -7.56 -3.72 36.59
C TYR A 197 -8.77 -4.65 36.73
N TYR A 198 -8.55 -5.97 36.48
CA TYR A 198 -9.59 -6.97 36.68
C TYR A 198 -10.14 -6.90 38.12
N ASN A 199 -9.27 -6.99 39.13
CA ASN A 199 -9.67 -6.95 40.53
C ASN A 199 -10.36 -5.61 40.94
N TRP A 200 -9.87 -4.50 40.40
CA TRP A 200 -10.46 -3.18 40.67
C TRP A 200 -11.85 -3.04 40.05
N THR A 201 -12.08 -3.56 38.87
CA THR A 201 -13.41 -3.53 38.22
C THR A 201 -14.37 -4.55 38.86
N ASP A 202 -13.91 -5.73 39.24
CA ASP A 202 -14.69 -6.74 39.94
C ASP A 202 -15.23 -6.20 41.27
N ALA A 203 -14.40 -5.51 42.00
CA ALA A 203 -14.80 -4.90 43.28
C ALA A 203 -15.87 -3.77 43.16
N GLN A 204 -16.18 -3.32 41.95
CA GLN A 204 -17.20 -2.29 41.70
C GLN A 204 -18.60 -2.86 41.54
N THR A 205 -18.75 -4.16 41.43
CA THR A 205 -20.04 -4.84 41.30
C THR A 205 -20.29 -5.80 42.46
N ALA A 206 -21.52 -6.27 42.58
CA ALA A 206 -21.87 -7.27 43.60
C ALA A 206 -21.75 -8.71 43.08
N ALA A 207 -21.57 -8.89 41.75
CA ALA A 207 -21.38 -10.16 41.12
C ALA A 207 -19.90 -10.56 41.26
N PRO A 208 -19.58 -11.79 41.68
CA PRO A 208 -18.21 -12.23 41.76
C PRO A 208 -17.66 -12.59 40.40
N ASP A 209 -16.35 -12.41 40.20
CA ASP A 209 -15.61 -12.82 39.02
C ASP A 209 -16.10 -12.19 37.69
N ASP A 210 -16.60 -10.93 37.77
CA ASP A 210 -17.06 -10.18 36.60
C ASP A 210 -16.15 -9.02 36.21
N GLY A 211 -14.91 -9.03 36.68
CA GLY A 211 -13.89 -8.06 36.33
C GLY A 211 -13.67 -7.91 34.82
N LYS A 212 -13.27 -6.72 34.38
CA LYS A 212 -13.09 -6.39 32.98
C LYS A 212 -11.64 -6.61 32.53
N ALA A 213 -11.46 -6.96 31.27
CA ALA A 213 -10.14 -7.02 30.66
C ALA A 213 -9.56 -5.61 30.46
N LEU A 214 -8.29 -5.40 30.80
CA LEU A 214 -7.59 -4.13 30.60
C LEU A 214 -7.36 -3.85 29.11
N PHE A 215 -7.01 -4.87 28.32
CA PHE A 215 -6.73 -4.69 26.89
C PHE A 215 -7.18 -5.88 26.05
N GLY A 216 -7.39 -5.64 24.77
CA GLY A 216 -7.61 -6.64 23.75
C GLY A 216 -6.55 -6.54 22.66
N ARG A 217 -6.35 -7.63 21.93
CA ARG A 217 -5.48 -7.67 20.76
C ARG A 217 -6.34 -7.69 19.50
N ASP A 218 -5.91 -6.93 18.50
CA ASP A 218 -6.56 -6.93 17.20
C ASP A 218 -6.20 -8.19 16.41
N ALA A 219 -4.91 -8.42 16.16
CA ALA A 219 -4.42 -9.53 15.35
C ALA A 219 -3.49 -10.46 16.16
N MET A 220 -3.94 -11.70 16.39
CA MET A 220 -3.14 -12.69 17.11
C MET A 220 -1.87 -13.06 16.34
N ALA A 221 -1.92 -13.14 14.99
CA ALA A 221 -0.76 -13.45 14.17
C ALA A 221 0.34 -12.41 14.35
N ASN A 222 0.00 -11.12 14.25
CA ASN A 222 0.95 -10.03 14.48
C ASN A 222 1.55 -10.07 15.89
N TYR A 223 0.71 -10.32 16.90
CA TYR A 223 1.18 -10.45 18.28
C TYR A 223 2.24 -11.56 18.43
N MET A 224 2.02 -12.71 17.81
CA MET A 224 2.97 -13.83 17.86
C MET A 224 4.26 -13.52 17.09
N LEU A 225 4.14 -12.98 15.88
CA LEU A 225 5.30 -12.65 15.02
C LEU A 225 6.18 -11.57 15.65
N VAL A 226 5.56 -10.48 16.12
CA VAL A 226 6.27 -9.37 16.77
C VAL A 226 6.87 -9.83 18.09
N GLY A 227 6.13 -10.61 18.89
CA GLY A 227 6.59 -11.13 20.17
C GLY A 227 7.80 -12.06 20.01
N ALA A 228 7.76 -12.99 19.06
CA ALA A 228 8.89 -13.86 18.76
C ALA A 228 10.13 -13.05 18.36
N GLN A 229 9.98 -12.07 17.48
CA GLN A 229 11.09 -11.23 17.03
C GLN A 229 11.67 -10.38 18.17
N GLN A 230 10.86 -9.88 19.08
CA GLN A 230 11.32 -9.16 20.28
C GLN A 230 12.12 -10.07 21.22
N LEU A 231 11.84 -11.37 21.24
CA LEU A 231 12.61 -12.37 21.97
C LEU A 231 13.85 -12.85 21.23
N GLY A 232 14.11 -12.38 20.03
CA GLY A 232 15.25 -12.74 19.20
C GLY A 232 15.03 -13.93 18.27
N ASP A 233 13.77 -14.39 18.15
CA ASP A 233 13.39 -15.51 17.30
C ASP A 233 12.66 -15.06 16.04
N THR A 234 12.75 -15.86 14.98
CA THR A 234 12.05 -15.62 13.72
C THR A 234 11.22 -16.86 13.39
N ILE A 235 9.89 -16.72 13.42
CA ILE A 235 8.97 -17.84 13.12
C ILE A 235 9.07 -18.24 11.65
N PHE A 236 9.07 -17.27 10.75
CA PHE A 236 9.19 -17.50 9.31
C PHE A 236 10.49 -16.91 8.78
N ALA A 237 11.23 -17.67 8.02
CA ALA A 237 12.43 -17.20 7.34
C ALA A 237 12.46 -17.75 5.90
N VAL A 238 12.98 -16.96 4.97
CA VAL A 238 13.32 -17.43 3.62
C VAL A 238 14.83 -17.65 3.58
N LYS A 239 15.26 -18.86 3.25
CA LYS A 239 16.66 -19.22 3.08
C LYS A 239 16.84 -19.97 1.78
N ASP A 240 17.80 -19.52 0.96
CA ASP A 240 18.08 -20.13 -0.35
C ASP A 240 16.80 -20.19 -1.23
N GLY A 241 15.96 -19.15 -1.20
CA GLY A 241 14.69 -19.07 -1.93
C GLY A 241 13.59 -20.00 -1.43
N ARG A 242 13.75 -20.59 -0.22
CA ARG A 242 12.76 -21.47 0.39
C ARG A 242 12.31 -20.95 1.74
N MET A 243 11.00 -20.89 1.92
CA MET A 243 10.42 -20.54 3.21
C MET A 243 10.62 -21.71 4.20
N THR A 244 11.06 -21.38 5.39
CA THR A 244 11.17 -22.28 6.54
C THR A 244 10.33 -21.75 7.69
N VAL A 245 9.76 -22.64 8.48
CA VAL A 245 9.05 -22.33 9.71
C VAL A 245 9.93 -22.77 10.87
N ASN A 246 10.39 -21.81 11.66
CA ASN A 246 11.17 -22.06 12.85
C ASN A 246 10.22 -21.93 14.05
N PHE A 247 9.82 -23.05 14.64
CA PHE A 247 8.98 -23.05 15.82
C PHE A 247 9.70 -23.89 16.89
N GLU A 248 10.45 -23.22 17.74
CA GLU A 248 11.08 -23.85 18.88
C GLU A 248 10.13 -23.80 20.09
N ARG A 249 10.07 -24.90 20.84
CA ARG A 249 9.13 -25.08 21.96
C ARG A 249 9.35 -24.08 23.11
N ASP A 250 10.54 -23.48 23.17
CA ASP A 250 10.95 -22.59 24.26
C ASP A 250 10.48 -21.14 24.08
N VAL A 251 9.79 -20.84 22.95
CA VAL A 251 9.24 -19.51 22.63
C VAL A 251 7.72 -19.44 22.85
N ALA A 252 7.07 -20.55 23.19
CA ALA A 252 5.61 -20.65 23.35
C ALA A 252 5.14 -20.41 24.79
#